data_240c4766f1a6978d6ff21218e3114d22
#
_entry.id   240c4766f1a6978d6ff21218e3114d22
#
_cell.length_a   1.000
_cell.length_b   1.000
_cell.length_c   1.000
_cell.angle_alpha   90.00
_cell.angle_beta   90.00
_cell.angle_gamma   90.00
#
_symmetry.space_group_name_H-M   'P 1'
#
loop_
_entity.id
_entity.type
_entity.pdbx_description
1 polymer ?
#
loop_
_entity_poly.entity_id
_entity_poly.type
_entity_poly.pdbx_seq_one_letter_code
_entity_poly.pdbx_strand_id
1 'polypeptide(L)'
;MRLDPHASVVEFYDALAPWYHLVYPDWEASIAWQGDALAALLAAVWGDGVRRLRDVTMGVGTQALGLAARGYQVIGSDLSPSSVRRAGAEATRRGLTLRGHVADVRALAARPGSADAVLACDNALPHLLSEDEIQVALAECLRCLRPGGGCVVSLRDYGPAPAPGTEEIKDYGHRVWEGRACRLRQIWRWRGPIYDVAFELVATGDSAEIILRTPSTTYFAVPVARVAALMEAVGFKRVRRVDGCLFQPVLVGTR
;
A
#
# COMPACT_ATOMS: atom_id res chain seq x y z
N MET A 1 2.45 -8.61 -28.39
CA MET A 1 3.32 -7.88 -27.46
C MET A 1 2.66 -8.00 -26.09
N ARG A 2 3.20 -8.80 -25.16
CA ARG A 2 2.69 -8.81 -23.78
C ARG A 2 3.15 -7.50 -23.16
N LEU A 3 2.21 -6.64 -22.75
CA LEU A 3 2.51 -5.46 -21.95
C LEU A 3 3.19 -5.95 -20.65
N ASP A 4 4.22 -5.26 -20.23
CA ASP A 4 4.82 -5.48 -18.92
C ASP A 4 3.73 -5.26 -17.85
N PRO A 5 3.39 -6.27 -17.02
CA PRO A 5 2.35 -6.12 -16.01
C PRO A 5 2.67 -5.01 -15.00
N HIS A 6 3.94 -4.66 -14.84
CA HIS A 6 4.38 -3.57 -13.96
C HIS A 6 4.18 -2.19 -14.59
N ALA A 7 4.22 -2.07 -15.91
CA ALA A 7 3.83 -0.82 -16.59
C ALA A 7 2.38 -0.47 -16.28
N SER A 8 1.48 -1.46 -16.23
CA SER A 8 0.07 -1.24 -15.86
C SER A 8 -0.11 -0.77 -14.41
N VAL A 9 0.74 -1.18 -13.47
CA VAL A 9 0.72 -0.72 -12.06
C VAL A 9 1.10 0.76 -12.00
N VAL A 10 2.16 1.18 -12.70
CA VAL A 10 2.60 2.58 -12.74
C VAL A 10 1.51 3.46 -13.34
N GLU A 11 0.99 3.09 -14.51
CA GLU A 11 -0.07 3.86 -15.19
C GLU A 11 -1.32 4.00 -14.33
N PHE A 12 -1.72 2.92 -13.66
CA PHE A 12 -2.87 2.91 -12.75
C PHE A 12 -2.69 3.90 -11.59
N TYR A 13 -1.56 3.82 -10.86
CA TYR A 13 -1.33 4.69 -9.72
C TYR A 13 -0.98 6.13 -10.11
N ASP A 14 -0.34 6.35 -11.25
CA ASP A 14 -0.11 7.69 -11.78
C ASP A 14 -1.43 8.39 -12.12
N ALA A 15 -2.40 7.67 -12.69
CA ALA A 15 -3.74 8.19 -12.96
C ALA A 15 -4.57 8.38 -11.67
N LEU A 16 -4.39 7.50 -10.67
CA LEU A 16 -5.13 7.55 -9.41
C LEU A 16 -4.57 8.60 -8.44
N ALA A 17 -3.27 8.86 -8.46
CA ALA A 17 -2.59 9.71 -7.49
C ALA A 17 -3.28 11.07 -7.24
N PRO A 18 -3.80 11.82 -8.24
CA PRO A 18 -4.44 13.12 -8.00
C PRO A 18 -5.69 13.04 -7.12
N TRP A 19 -6.39 11.93 -7.12
CA TRP A 19 -7.65 11.75 -6.40
C TRP A 19 -7.67 10.52 -5.47
N TYR A 20 -6.51 9.89 -5.21
CA TYR A 20 -6.38 8.75 -4.29
C TYR A 20 -6.95 9.02 -2.90
N HIS A 21 -6.82 10.24 -2.38
CA HIS A 21 -7.36 10.62 -1.07
C HIS A 21 -8.88 10.37 -0.93
N LEU A 22 -9.62 10.33 -2.05
CA LEU A 22 -11.06 10.05 -2.07
C LEU A 22 -11.39 8.58 -1.76
N VAL A 23 -10.40 7.69 -1.77
CA VAL A 23 -10.56 6.29 -1.30
C VAL A 23 -10.98 6.28 0.17
N TYR A 24 -10.57 7.28 0.93
CA TYR A 24 -10.94 7.45 2.33
C TYR A 24 -12.13 8.40 2.48
N PRO A 25 -13.08 8.13 3.39
CA PRO A 25 -14.12 9.11 3.73
C PRO A 25 -13.55 10.42 4.24
N ASP A 26 -12.52 10.35 5.07
CA ASP A 26 -11.71 11.45 5.59
C ASP A 26 -10.23 11.00 5.59
N TRP A 27 -9.45 11.54 4.66
CA TRP A 27 -8.06 11.14 4.51
C TRP A 27 -7.17 11.67 5.65
N GLU A 28 -7.44 12.88 6.15
CA GLU A 28 -6.67 13.43 7.28
C GLU A 28 -6.89 12.59 8.55
N ALA A 29 -8.13 12.24 8.85
CA ALA A 29 -8.44 11.33 9.94
C ALA A 29 -7.80 9.95 9.74
N SER A 30 -7.77 9.44 8.50
CA SER A 30 -7.15 8.16 8.17
C SER A 30 -5.63 8.18 8.33
N ILE A 31 -4.95 9.26 7.94
CA ILE A 31 -3.50 9.47 8.18
C ILE A 31 -3.21 9.43 9.68
N ALA A 32 -4.00 10.18 10.48
CA ALA A 32 -3.82 10.24 11.92
C ALA A 32 -4.02 8.86 12.56
N TRP A 33 -5.17 8.23 12.28
CA TRP A 33 -5.51 6.92 12.86
C TRP A 33 -4.52 5.81 12.48
N GLN A 34 -4.14 5.69 11.19
CA GLN A 34 -3.18 4.67 10.78
C GLN A 34 -1.79 4.93 11.36
N GLY A 35 -1.39 6.19 11.49
CA GLY A 35 -0.15 6.57 12.15
C GLY A 35 -0.13 6.14 13.62
N ASP A 36 -1.23 6.37 14.38
CA ASP A 36 -1.36 5.93 15.78
C ASP A 36 -1.32 4.41 15.89
N ALA A 37 -2.10 3.72 15.08
CA ALA A 37 -2.18 2.27 15.09
C ALA A 37 -0.83 1.61 14.77
N LEU A 38 -0.13 2.10 13.74
CA LEU A 38 1.20 1.57 13.38
C LEU A 38 2.25 1.92 14.43
N ALA A 39 2.26 3.13 15.00
CA ALA A 39 3.18 3.49 16.07
C ALA A 39 3.00 2.59 17.30
N ALA A 40 1.74 2.37 17.72
CA ALA A 40 1.42 1.45 18.81
C ALA A 40 1.87 0.01 18.51
N LEU A 41 1.63 -0.48 17.28
CA LEU A 41 2.08 -1.80 16.86
C LEU A 41 3.62 -1.93 16.91
N LEU A 42 4.34 -0.94 16.37
CA LEU A 42 5.81 -0.92 16.35
C LEU A 42 6.38 -0.96 17.78
N ALA A 43 5.84 -0.14 18.68
CA ALA A 43 6.24 -0.10 20.07
C ALA A 43 5.94 -1.43 20.79
N ALA A 44 4.74 -1.99 20.59
CA ALA A 44 4.33 -3.24 21.23
C ALA A 44 5.15 -4.46 20.77
N VAL A 45 5.61 -4.48 19.51
CA VAL A 45 6.32 -5.65 18.94
C VAL A 45 7.84 -5.54 19.09
N TRP A 46 8.42 -4.35 18.88
CA TRP A 46 9.89 -4.14 18.85
C TRP A 46 10.39 -3.09 19.84
N GLY A 47 9.50 -2.56 20.68
CA GLY A 47 9.83 -1.58 21.72
C GLY A 47 10.03 -0.16 21.20
N ASP A 48 10.24 0.76 22.15
CA ASP A 48 10.32 2.20 21.87
C ASP A 48 11.62 2.64 21.16
N GLY A 49 12.53 1.72 20.89
CA GLY A 49 13.79 2.00 20.18
C GLY A 49 13.65 2.12 18.66
N VAL A 50 12.50 1.79 18.07
CA VAL A 50 12.25 1.92 16.64
C VAL A 50 12.19 3.40 16.26
N ARG A 51 12.99 3.81 15.26
CA ARG A 51 13.04 5.21 14.79
C ARG A 51 13.09 5.32 13.26
N ARG A 52 13.89 4.49 12.60
CA ARG A 52 14.16 4.56 11.16
C ARG A 52 13.24 3.58 10.43
N LEU A 53 12.31 4.13 9.69
CA LEU A 53 11.33 3.34 8.95
C LEU A 53 11.56 3.43 7.44
N ARG A 54 11.30 2.34 6.76
CA ARG A 54 11.12 2.32 5.31
C ARG A 54 9.69 1.90 4.98
N ASP A 55 8.97 2.77 4.30
CA ASP A 55 7.68 2.45 3.68
C ASP A 55 7.96 2.14 2.20
N VAL A 56 7.98 0.85 1.85
CA VAL A 56 8.47 0.39 0.53
C VAL A 56 7.38 0.31 -0.52
N THR A 57 6.16 0.66 -0.15
CA THR A 57 4.98 0.75 -1.01
C THR A 57 4.13 1.96 -0.59
N MET A 58 4.80 3.11 -0.48
CA MET A 58 4.31 4.30 0.21
C MET A 58 3.04 4.90 -0.42
N GLY A 59 2.84 4.73 -1.72
CA GLY A 59 1.77 5.40 -2.46
C GLY A 59 1.81 6.92 -2.30
N VAL A 60 0.68 7.52 -2.03
CA VAL A 60 0.56 8.96 -1.74
C VAL A 60 0.91 9.33 -0.29
N GLY A 61 1.36 8.36 0.51
CA GLY A 61 1.98 8.58 1.81
C GLY A 61 1.06 8.43 3.02
N THR A 62 -0.09 7.81 2.95
CA THR A 62 -1.05 7.74 4.07
C THR A 62 -0.38 7.26 5.37
N GLN A 63 0.33 6.13 5.36
CA GLN A 63 1.03 5.59 6.52
C GLN A 63 2.32 6.37 6.83
N ALA A 64 3.10 6.71 5.79
CA ALA A 64 4.36 7.44 5.92
C ALA A 64 4.17 8.83 6.57
N LEU A 65 3.14 9.58 6.16
CA LEU A 65 2.80 10.90 6.74
C LEU A 65 2.36 10.76 8.20
N GLY A 66 1.51 9.77 8.50
CA GLY A 66 1.07 9.49 9.85
C GLY A 66 2.22 9.17 10.80
N LEU A 67 3.18 8.37 10.35
CA LEU A 67 4.36 8.01 11.13
C LEU A 67 5.37 9.17 11.23
N ALA A 68 5.58 9.93 10.16
CA ALA A 68 6.43 11.13 10.18
C ALA A 68 5.90 12.18 11.18
N ALA A 69 4.58 12.37 11.26
CA ALA A 69 3.95 13.25 12.23
C ALA A 69 4.17 12.81 13.70
N ARG A 70 4.52 11.54 13.92
CA ARG A 70 4.88 10.96 15.24
C ARG A 70 6.37 10.91 15.52
N GLY A 71 7.17 11.60 14.69
CA GLY A 71 8.61 11.75 14.89
C GLY A 71 9.45 10.58 14.38
N TYR A 72 8.88 9.64 13.63
CA TYR A 72 9.67 8.61 12.96
C TYR A 72 10.44 9.19 11.77
N GLN A 73 11.64 8.69 11.53
CA GLN A 73 12.43 9.00 10.35
C GLN A 73 12.00 8.07 9.22
N VAL A 74 11.11 8.55 8.36
CA VAL A 74 10.54 7.75 7.28
C VAL A 74 11.25 8.03 5.97
N ILE A 75 11.69 6.96 5.29
CA ILE A 75 12.09 6.97 3.88
C ILE A 75 11.07 6.13 3.13
N GLY A 76 10.35 6.76 2.22
CA GLY A 76 9.33 6.10 1.41
C GLY A 76 9.84 5.76 0.01
N SER A 77 9.33 4.67 -0.56
CA SER A 77 9.48 4.39 -1.98
C SER A 77 8.18 3.82 -2.56
N ASP A 78 7.97 4.07 -3.83
CA ASP A 78 6.83 3.54 -4.57
C ASP A 78 7.22 3.39 -6.05
N LEU A 79 6.53 2.52 -6.77
CA LEU A 79 6.76 2.33 -8.19
C LEU A 79 6.22 3.50 -9.04
N SER A 80 5.18 4.21 -8.55
CA SER A 80 4.54 5.35 -9.21
C SER A 80 5.26 6.67 -8.93
N PRO A 81 5.84 7.33 -9.94
CA PRO A 81 6.43 8.66 -9.79
C PRO A 81 5.42 9.71 -9.32
N SER A 82 4.16 9.62 -9.77
CA SER A 82 3.11 10.57 -9.38
C SER A 82 2.72 10.42 -7.92
N SER A 83 2.65 9.19 -7.41
CA SER A 83 2.42 8.91 -5.99
C SER A 83 3.54 9.47 -5.12
N VAL A 84 4.80 9.23 -5.49
CA VAL A 84 5.98 9.75 -4.77
C VAL A 84 5.98 11.28 -4.74
N ARG A 85 5.73 11.93 -5.88
CA ARG A 85 5.64 13.41 -5.93
C ARG A 85 4.55 13.94 -5.03
N ARG A 86 3.36 13.30 -5.05
CA ARG A 86 2.25 13.70 -4.20
C ARG A 86 2.56 13.52 -2.73
N ALA A 87 3.14 12.40 -2.31
CA ALA A 87 3.54 12.18 -0.92
C ALA A 87 4.51 13.26 -0.42
N GLY A 88 5.47 13.67 -1.25
CA GLY A 88 6.39 14.77 -0.95
C GLY A 88 5.70 16.13 -0.82
N ALA A 89 4.78 16.45 -1.72
CA ALA A 89 3.97 17.67 -1.66
C ALA A 89 3.09 17.71 -0.40
N GLU A 90 2.47 16.59 -0.05
CA GLU A 90 1.63 16.45 1.14
C GLU A 90 2.44 16.55 2.44
N ALA A 91 3.66 16.02 2.46
CA ALA A 91 4.57 16.19 3.58
C ALA A 91 4.95 17.67 3.77
N THR A 92 5.32 18.35 2.68
CA THR A 92 5.65 19.79 2.70
C THR A 92 4.47 20.62 3.20
N ARG A 93 3.25 20.37 2.72
CA ARG A 93 2.03 21.07 3.15
C ARG A 93 1.77 20.93 4.66
N ARG A 94 2.19 19.81 5.26
CA ARG A 94 2.04 19.53 6.70
C ARG A 94 3.27 19.91 7.53
N GLY A 95 4.31 20.49 6.95
CA GLY A 95 5.57 20.78 7.64
C GLY A 95 6.32 19.53 8.11
N LEU A 96 6.11 18.38 7.44
CA LEU A 96 6.73 17.11 7.78
C LEU A 96 7.97 16.85 6.92
N THR A 97 8.94 16.11 7.47
CA THR A 97 10.08 15.60 6.72
C THR A 97 9.78 14.18 6.25
N LEU A 98 9.59 14.00 4.93
CA LEU A 98 9.44 12.71 4.28
C LEU A 98 10.34 12.68 3.05
N ARG A 99 11.24 11.69 3.00
CA ARG A 99 12.08 11.45 1.82
C ARG A 99 11.45 10.35 0.99
N GLY A 100 11.09 10.68 -0.26
CA GLY A 100 10.49 9.72 -1.20
C GLY A 100 11.37 9.52 -2.43
N HIS A 101 11.39 8.31 -2.99
CA HIS A 101 12.02 8.01 -4.27
C HIS A 101 11.27 6.91 -5.01
N VAL A 102 11.42 6.87 -6.33
CA VAL A 102 10.83 5.80 -7.14
C VAL A 102 11.70 4.56 -7.03
N ALA A 103 11.09 3.43 -6.65
CA ALA A 103 11.77 2.14 -6.61
C ALA A 103 10.77 0.98 -6.69
N ASP A 104 11.22 -0.12 -7.25
CA ASP A 104 10.54 -1.41 -7.17
C ASP A 104 10.86 -2.08 -5.82
N VAL A 105 9.84 -2.60 -5.15
CA VAL A 105 9.99 -3.30 -3.86
C VAL A 105 10.88 -4.54 -3.95
N ARG A 106 11.06 -5.11 -5.16
CA ARG A 106 11.94 -6.25 -5.44
C ARG A 106 13.42 -5.86 -5.57
N ALA A 107 13.72 -4.55 -5.66
CA ALA A 107 15.09 -4.03 -5.85
C ALA A 107 15.24 -2.68 -5.14
N LEU A 108 15.21 -2.68 -3.82
CA LEU A 108 15.25 -1.46 -3.00
C LEU A 108 16.65 -0.83 -3.01
N ALA A 109 16.73 0.45 -3.35
CA ALA A 109 17.96 1.25 -3.27
C ALA A 109 18.28 1.59 -1.80
N ALA A 110 18.54 0.57 -0.99
CA ALA A 110 18.74 0.68 0.45
C ALA A 110 19.97 -0.11 0.90
N ARG A 111 20.75 0.47 1.83
CA ARG A 111 21.84 -0.27 2.47
C ARG A 111 21.27 -1.39 3.34
N PRO A 112 21.89 -2.58 3.35
CA PRO A 112 21.53 -3.64 4.30
C PRO A 112 21.56 -3.12 5.74
N GLY A 113 20.59 -3.53 6.56
CA GLY A 113 20.57 -3.19 7.98
C GLY A 113 20.28 -1.72 8.30
N SER A 114 19.78 -0.94 7.34
CA SER A 114 19.61 0.51 7.50
C SER A 114 18.28 0.92 8.14
N ALA A 115 17.34 0.00 8.34
CA ALA A 115 16.02 0.27 8.90
C ALA A 115 15.79 -0.51 10.21
N ASP A 116 15.06 0.12 11.13
CA ASP A 116 14.55 -0.54 12.34
C ASP A 116 13.25 -1.29 12.03
N ALA A 117 12.43 -0.73 11.12
CA ALA A 117 11.27 -1.44 10.57
C ALA A 117 11.05 -1.10 9.09
N VAL A 118 10.44 -2.06 8.37
CA VAL A 118 10.01 -1.94 6.97
C VAL A 118 8.51 -2.17 6.91
N LEU A 119 7.80 -1.32 6.17
CA LEU A 119 6.37 -1.41 5.96
C LEU A 119 6.07 -1.67 4.47
N ALA A 120 5.17 -2.62 4.20
CA ALA A 120 4.55 -2.85 2.90
C ALA A 120 3.03 -2.98 3.12
N CYS A 121 2.36 -1.84 3.19
CA CYS A 121 0.98 -1.77 3.64
C CYS A 121 -0.02 -1.56 2.48
N ASP A 122 -1.31 -1.61 2.84
CA ASP A 122 -2.46 -1.30 1.99
C ASP A 122 -2.58 -2.19 0.74
N ASN A 123 -2.36 -3.51 0.93
CA ASN A 123 -2.55 -4.50 -0.13
C ASN A 123 -1.61 -4.34 -1.35
N ALA A 124 -0.39 -3.83 -1.13
CA ALA A 124 0.53 -3.57 -2.23
C ALA A 124 1.21 -4.85 -2.77
N LEU A 125 1.61 -5.79 -1.92
CA LEU A 125 2.29 -7.03 -2.35
C LEU A 125 1.49 -7.86 -3.38
N PRO A 126 0.15 -7.91 -3.36
CA PRO A 126 -0.65 -8.54 -4.40
C PRO A 126 -0.47 -8.02 -5.84
N HIS A 127 0.16 -6.88 -6.05
CA HIS A 127 0.58 -6.45 -7.40
C HIS A 127 1.73 -7.28 -7.98
N LEU A 128 2.42 -8.00 -7.11
CA LEU A 128 3.37 -9.03 -7.49
C LEU A 128 2.58 -10.30 -7.81
N LEU A 129 2.50 -10.66 -9.09
CA LEU A 129 1.52 -11.61 -9.60
C LEU A 129 1.90 -13.09 -9.37
N SER A 130 2.97 -13.34 -8.61
CA SER A 130 3.41 -14.69 -8.23
C SER A 130 4.00 -14.71 -6.82
N GLU A 131 4.01 -15.90 -6.22
CA GLU A 131 4.66 -16.12 -4.93
C GLU A 131 6.16 -15.88 -4.98
N ASP A 132 6.81 -16.23 -6.09
CA ASP A 132 8.25 -16.01 -6.30
C ASP A 132 8.60 -14.51 -6.26
N GLU A 133 7.80 -13.68 -6.92
CA GLU A 133 7.99 -12.22 -6.87
C GLU A 133 7.75 -11.65 -5.47
N ILE A 134 6.73 -12.13 -4.76
CA ILE A 134 6.46 -11.76 -3.36
C ILE A 134 7.64 -12.18 -2.48
N GLN A 135 8.20 -13.36 -2.70
CA GLN A 135 9.36 -13.84 -1.95
C GLN A 135 10.59 -12.96 -2.18
N VAL A 136 10.85 -12.54 -3.42
CA VAL A 136 11.93 -11.59 -3.74
C VAL A 136 11.73 -10.26 -3.00
N ALA A 137 10.53 -9.70 -3.01
CA ALA A 137 10.22 -8.47 -2.31
C ALA A 137 10.40 -8.60 -0.78
N LEU A 138 9.93 -9.71 -0.20
CA LEU A 138 10.11 -9.99 1.23
C LEU A 138 11.59 -10.18 1.61
N ALA A 139 12.39 -10.79 0.75
CA ALA A 139 13.85 -10.92 0.95
C ALA A 139 14.54 -9.54 0.92
N GLU A 140 14.13 -8.63 0.04
CA GLU A 140 14.61 -7.26 0.01
C GLU A 140 14.21 -6.47 1.28
N CYS A 141 12.98 -6.65 1.76
CA CYS A 141 12.55 -6.09 3.05
C CYS A 141 13.43 -6.61 4.20
N LEU A 142 13.66 -7.93 4.25
CA LEU A 142 14.54 -8.55 5.26
C LEU A 142 15.96 -8.01 5.19
N ARG A 143 16.53 -7.85 3.99
CA ARG A 143 17.87 -7.30 3.76
C ARG A 143 18.02 -5.90 4.34
N CYS A 144 17.00 -5.06 4.19
CA CYS A 144 17.00 -3.67 4.64
C CYS A 144 16.96 -3.51 6.17
N LEU A 145 16.44 -4.51 6.89
CA LEU A 145 16.30 -4.48 8.35
C LEU A 145 17.62 -4.69 9.06
N ARG A 146 17.84 -4.00 10.19
CA ARG A 146 18.88 -4.38 11.15
C ARG A 146 18.54 -5.71 11.84
N PRO A 147 19.51 -6.41 12.44
CA PRO A 147 19.21 -7.54 13.32
C PRO A 147 18.22 -7.14 14.42
N GLY A 148 17.19 -7.95 14.62
CA GLY A 148 16.07 -7.68 15.54
C GLY A 148 15.09 -6.61 15.06
N GLY A 149 15.24 -6.08 13.86
CA GLY A 149 14.28 -5.19 13.23
C GLY A 149 13.03 -5.91 12.70
N GLY A 150 11.98 -5.17 12.37
CA GLY A 150 10.69 -5.71 12.06
C GLY A 150 10.13 -5.40 10.66
N CYS A 151 9.34 -6.32 10.13
CA CYS A 151 8.57 -6.11 8.91
C CYS A 151 7.08 -6.10 9.24
N VAL A 152 6.35 -5.13 8.66
CA VAL A 152 4.89 -4.99 8.74
C VAL A 152 4.33 -5.09 7.33
N VAL A 153 3.45 -6.04 7.10
CA VAL A 153 2.73 -6.20 5.82
C VAL A 153 1.25 -6.15 6.10
N SER A 154 0.50 -5.26 5.43
CA SER A 154 -0.96 -5.35 5.47
C SER A 154 -1.51 -5.72 4.11
N LEU A 155 -2.43 -6.65 4.09
CA LEU A 155 -3.04 -7.15 2.87
C LEU A 155 -4.47 -7.59 3.11
N ARG A 156 -5.26 -7.58 2.04
CA ARG A 156 -6.66 -7.98 2.07
C ARG A 156 -6.78 -9.47 2.39
N ASP A 157 -7.72 -9.81 3.24
CA ASP A 157 -8.10 -11.20 3.49
C ASP A 157 -9.09 -11.64 2.41
N TYR A 158 -8.57 -12.32 1.41
CA TYR A 158 -9.39 -12.85 0.32
C TYR A 158 -10.05 -14.14 0.78
N GLY A 159 -11.37 -14.22 0.64
CA GLY A 159 -12.08 -15.50 0.68
C GLY A 159 -11.79 -16.34 -0.57
N PRO A 160 -12.54 -17.41 -0.80
CA PRO A 160 -12.48 -18.17 -2.04
C PRO A 160 -12.66 -17.23 -3.25
N ALA A 161 -11.78 -17.38 -4.25
CA ALA A 161 -11.88 -16.58 -5.46
C ALA A 161 -13.22 -16.81 -6.16
N PRO A 162 -13.93 -15.78 -6.61
CA PRO A 162 -15.13 -15.93 -7.43
C PRO A 162 -14.85 -16.63 -8.75
N ALA A 163 -15.90 -17.11 -9.40
CA ALA A 163 -15.77 -17.75 -10.71
C ALA A 163 -15.11 -16.81 -11.74
N PRO A 164 -14.25 -17.32 -12.64
CA PRO A 164 -13.70 -16.51 -13.71
C PRO A 164 -14.80 -15.81 -14.53
N GLY A 165 -14.59 -14.52 -14.84
CA GLY A 165 -15.58 -13.66 -15.52
C GLY A 165 -16.52 -12.92 -14.59
N THR A 166 -16.51 -13.18 -13.27
CA THR A 166 -17.28 -12.42 -12.29
C THR A 166 -16.80 -10.97 -12.26
N GLU A 167 -17.73 -10.03 -12.37
CA GLU A 167 -17.48 -8.61 -12.12
C GLU A 167 -18.10 -8.21 -10.77
N GLU A 168 -17.32 -7.52 -9.94
CA GLU A 168 -17.78 -6.96 -8.67
C GLU A 168 -17.55 -5.45 -8.66
N ILE A 169 -18.53 -4.71 -8.17
CA ILE A 169 -18.39 -3.27 -7.94
C ILE A 169 -18.29 -3.03 -6.43
N LYS A 170 -17.18 -2.45 -6.01
CA LYS A 170 -16.98 -2.00 -4.62
C LYS A 170 -17.25 -0.51 -4.55
N ASP A 171 -18.33 -0.12 -3.92
CA ASP A 171 -18.74 1.28 -3.77
C ASP A 171 -18.05 1.90 -2.55
N TYR A 172 -17.32 2.98 -2.77
CA TYR A 172 -16.68 3.78 -1.74
C TYR A 172 -17.57 4.93 -1.23
N GLY A 173 -18.78 5.08 -1.82
CA GLY A 173 -19.77 6.08 -1.43
C GLY A 173 -19.51 7.47 -2.03
N HIS A 174 -20.19 8.45 -1.46
CA HIS A 174 -20.12 9.83 -1.92
C HIS A 174 -18.92 10.57 -1.36
N ARG A 175 -18.35 11.43 -2.16
CA ARG A 175 -17.20 12.29 -1.87
C ARG A 175 -17.41 13.68 -2.44
N VAL A 176 -16.49 14.59 -2.14
CA VAL A 176 -16.40 15.90 -2.81
C VAL A 176 -15.05 15.95 -3.55
N TRP A 177 -15.09 16.18 -4.86
CA TRP A 177 -13.93 16.34 -5.71
C TRP A 177 -14.03 17.69 -6.43
N GLU A 178 -13.03 18.56 -6.22
CA GLU A 178 -13.01 19.92 -6.79
C GLU A 178 -14.31 20.71 -6.56
N GLY A 179 -14.87 20.59 -5.34
CA GLY A 179 -16.12 21.26 -4.96
C GLY A 179 -17.39 20.61 -5.51
N ARG A 180 -17.30 19.49 -6.24
CA ARG A 180 -18.42 18.78 -6.85
C ARG A 180 -18.73 17.50 -6.08
N ALA A 181 -20.01 17.20 -5.90
CA ALA A 181 -20.39 15.88 -5.39
C ALA A 181 -19.98 14.79 -6.39
N CYS A 182 -19.35 13.75 -5.90
CA CYS A 182 -18.95 12.62 -6.73
C CYS A 182 -19.15 11.28 -6.01
N ARG A 183 -19.17 10.21 -6.79
CA ARG A 183 -19.21 8.82 -6.30
C ARG A 183 -17.96 8.11 -6.75
N LEU A 184 -17.29 7.44 -5.82
CA LEU A 184 -16.09 6.65 -6.10
C LEU A 184 -16.42 5.18 -6.02
N ARG A 185 -15.96 4.39 -7.00
CA ARG A 185 -16.12 2.94 -7.01
C ARG A 185 -14.90 2.23 -7.59
N GLN A 186 -14.67 0.99 -7.17
CA GLN A 186 -13.76 0.05 -7.83
C GLN A 186 -14.57 -0.96 -8.64
N ILE A 187 -14.06 -1.31 -9.81
CA ILE A 187 -14.59 -2.36 -10.67
C ILE A 187 -13.57 -3.48 -10.70
N TRP A 188 -13.95 -4.67 -10.24
CA TRP A 188 -13.11 -5.85 -10.16
C TRP A 188 -13.58 -6.88 -11.17
N ARG A 189 -12.65 -7.46 -11.94
CA ARG A 189 -12.92 -8.53 -12.90
C ARG A 189 -12.07 -9.73 -12.61
N TRP A 190 -12.69 -10.81 -12.12
CA TRP A 190 -12.00 -12.00 -11.67
C TRP A 190 -11.60 -12.91 -12.82
N ARG A 191 -10.37 -13.46 -12.73
CA ARG A 191 -9.79 -14.46 -13.65
C ARG A 191 -9.16 -15.61 -12.86
N GLY A 192 -9.92 -16.23 -11.96
CA GLY A 192 -9.40 -17.20 -11.00
C GLY A 192 -8.70 -16.51 -9.83
N PRO A 193 -7.45 -16.88 -9.47
CA PRO A 193 -6.75 -16.27 -8.34
C PRO A 193 -6.24 -14.85 -8.61
N ILE A 194 -6.37 -14.36 -9.81
CA ILE A 194 -6.03 -12.98 -10.18
C ILE A 194 -7.27 -12.20 -10.59
N TYR A 195 -7.23 -10.89 -10.39
CA TYR A 195 -8.33 -10.01 -10.80
C TYR A 195 -7.81 -8.65 -11.25
N ASP A 196 -8.48 -8.08 -12.25
CA ASP A 196 -8.20 -6.73 -12.72
C ASP A 196 -9.03 -5.72 -11.94
N VAL A 197 -8.45 -4.57 -11.63
CA VAL A 197 -9.10 -3.46 -10.91
C VAL A 197 -8.96 -2.18 -11.70
N ALA A 198 -10.06 -1.43 -11.80
CA ALA A 198 -10.06 -0.03 -12.19
C ALA A 198 -10.83 0.78 -11.14
N PHE A 199 -10.40 2.02 -10.91
CA PHE A 199 -11.22 3.01 -10.19
C PHE A 199 -12.02 3.85 -11.19
N GLU A 200 -13.22 4.21 -10.77
CA GLU A 200 -14.08 5.14 -11.48
C GLU A 200 -14.62 6.17 -10.49
N LEU A 201 -14.45 7.45 -10.84
CA LEU A 201 -15.02 8.57 -10.16
C LEU A 201 -16.05 9.21 -11.09
N VAL A 202 -17.29 9.30 -10.63
CA VAL A 202 -18.39 9.96 -11.35
C VAL A 202 -18.79 11.20 -10.58
N ALA A 203 -18.54 12.38 -11.16
CA ALA A 203 -18.88 13.67 -10.54
C ALA A 203 -19.99 14.38 -11.32
N THR A 204 -20.81 15.15 -10.61
CA THR A 204 -21.84 16.00 -11.23
C THR A 204 -21.17 17.16 -11.96
N GLY A 205 -21.35 17.24 -13.26
CA GLY A 205 -20.93 18.38 -14.09
C GLY A 205 -22.07 19.38 -14.27
N ASP A 206 -21.75 20.53 -14.85
CA ASP A 206 -22.73 21.62 -15.05
C ASP A 206 -23.81 21.26 -16.12
N SER A 207 -23.43 20.44 -17.11
CA SER A 207 -24.34 20.01 -18.20
C SER A 207 -24.29 18.50 -18.47
N ALA A 208 -23.30 17.78 -17.92
CA ALA A 208 -23.14 16.34 -18.06
C ALA A 208 -22.31 15.79 -16.90
N GLU A 209 -22.36 14.47 -16.66
CA GLU A 209 -21.47 13.80 -15.72
C GLU A 209 -20.02 13.85 -16.19
N ILE A 210 -19.09 14.06 -15.23
CA ILE A 210 -17.66 13.94 -15.45
C ILE A 210 -17.26 12.56 -14.97
N ILE A 211 -16.74 11.73 -15.87
CA ILE A 211 -16.30 10.38 -15.54
C ILE A 211 -14.79 10.31 -15.69
N LEU A 212 -14.09 10.08 -14.56
CA LEU A 212 -12.67 9.75 -14.55
C LEU A 212 -12.51 8.25 -14.28
N ARG A 213 -11.67 7.60 -15.08
CA ARG A 213 -11.37 6.18 -14.89
C ARG A 213 -9.86 5.96 -14.98
N THR A 214 -9.32 5.16 -14.05
CA THR A 214 -7.92 4.69 -14.17
C THR A 214 -7.80 3.65 -15.28
N PRO A 215 -6.61 3.45 -15.86
CA PRO A 215 -6.27 2.18 -16.49
C PRO A 215 -6.52 1.02 -15.52
N SER A 216 -6.69 -0.19 -16.03
CA SER A 216 -6.79 -1.37 -15.16
C SER A 216 -5.41 -1.84 -14.72
N THR A 217 -5.31 -2.29 -13.49
CA THR A 217 -4.15 -3.03 -12.97
C THR A 217 -4.57 -4.40 -12.46
N THR A 218 -3.62 -5.32 -12.33
CA THR A 218 -3.89 -6.70 -11.92
C THR A 218 -3.41 -6.93 -10.49
N TYR A 219 -4.16 -7.71 -9.74
CA TYR A 219 -3.84 -8.20 -8.40
C TYR A 219 -3.87 -9.72 -8.36
N PHE A 220 -3.01 -10.30 -7.53
CA PHE A 220 -3.03 -11.70 -7.14
C PHE A 220 -3.72 -11.82 -5.78
N ALA A 221 -4.84 -12.55 -5.71
CA ALA A 221 -5.57 -12.79 -4.46
C ALA A 221 -4.84 -13.81 -3.58
N VAL A 222 -3.60 -13.50 -3.21
CA VAL A 222 -2.77 -14.36 -2.37
C VAL A 222 -3.34 -14.43 -0.95
N PRO A 223 -3.56 -15.63 -0.37
CA PRO A 223 -4.05 -15.76 1.00
C PRO A 223 -3.05 -15.19 2.03
N VAL A 224 -3.56 -14.55 3.09
CA VAL A 224 -2.74 -13.99 4.19
C VAL A 224 -1.81 -15.05 4.78
N ALA A 225 -2.31 -16.27 5.03
CA ALA A 225 -1.51 -17.38 5.54
C ALA A 225 -0.35 -17.76 4.60
N ARG A 226 -0.56 -17.61 3.28
CA ARG A 226 0.49 -17.91 2.32
C ARG A 226 1.61 -16.86 2.36
N VAL A 227 1.26 -15.58 2.49
CA VAL A 227 2.28 -14.52 2.66
C VAL A 227 3.04 -14.70 3.98
N ALA A 228 2.36 -15.11 5.06
CA ALA A 228 3.05 -15.45 6.31
C ALA A 228 4.07 -16.58 6.12
N ALA A 229 3.71 -17.66 5.42
CA ALA A 229 4.64 -18.76 5.11
C ALA A 229 5.82 -18.31 4.23
N LEU A 230 5.59 -17.40 3.26
CA LEU A 230 6.66 -16.81 2.46
C LEU A 230 7.61 -15.94 3.31
N MET A 231 7.08 -15.17 4.28
CA MET A 231 7.92 -14.43 5.24
C MET A 231 8.82 -15.39 6.03
N GLU A 232 8.29 -16.50 6.52
CA GLU A 232 9.09 -17.52 7.23
C GLU A 232 10.15 -18.14 6.31
N ALA A 233 9.80 -18.46 5.08
CA ALA A 233 10.68 -19.06 4.09
C ALA A 233 11.89 -18.18 3.75
N VAL A 234 11.71 -16.85 3.68
CA VAL A 234 12.84 -15.92 3.45
C VAL A 234 13.67 -15.63 4.71
N GLY A 235 13.24 -16.11 5.88
CA GLY A 235 14.02 -16.03 7.10
C GLY A 235 13.48 -15.12 8.21
N PHE A 236 12.32 -14.50 8.06
CA PHE A 236 11.67 -13.82 9.17
C PHE A 236 11.33 -14.80 10.29
N LYS A 237 11.50 -14.35 11.54
CA LYS A 237 11.17 -15.09 12.75
C LYS A 237 9.94 -14.48 13.40
N ARG A 238 9.25 -15.28 14.25
CA ARG A 238 8.06 -14.83 14.99
C ARG A 238 6.99 -14.20 14.09
N VAL A 239 6.82 -14.77 12.90
CA VAL A 239 5.77 -14.32 11.97
C VAL A 239 4.41 -14.60 12.59
N ARG A 240 3.55 -13.58 12.64
CA ARG A 240 2.20 -13.71 13.17
C ARG A 240 1.25 -12.69 12.54
N ARG A 241 -0.01 -13.05 12.51
CA ARG A 241 -1.11 -12.18 12.12
C ARG A 241 -1.57 -11.33 13.30
N VAL A 242 -1.90 -10.07 13.03
CA VAL A 242 -2.49 -9.11 13.96
C VAL A 242 -3.74 -8.54 13.28
N ASP A 243 -4.90 -8.78 13.89
CA ASP A 243 -6.17 -8.27 13.40
C ASP A 243 -6.59 -7.00 14.17
N GLY A 244 -7.42 -6.15 13.54
CA GLY A 244 -7.95 -4.95 14.16
C GLY A 244 -6.97 -3.78 14.31
N CYS A 245 -5.72 -3.93 13.83
CA CYS A 245 -4.74 -2.85 13.83
C CYS A 245 -5.00 -1.84 12.69
N LEU A 246 -5.25 -2.33 11.49
CA LEU A 246 -5.61 -1.54 10.31
C LEU A 246 -6.94 -2.05 9.72
N PHE A 247 -7.38 -1.47 8.60
CA PHE A 247 -8.56 -1.95 7.85
C PHE A 247 -8.42 -3.39 7.37
N GLN A 248 -7.19 -3.82 7.17
CA GLN A 248 -6.81 -5.13 6.66
C GLN A 248 -6.02 -5.87 7.73
N PRO A 249 -5.99 -7.21 7.69
CA PRO A 249 -5.07 -7.99 8.49
C PRO A 249 -3.63 -7.53 8.31
N VAL A 250 -2.87 -7.54 9.39
CA VAL A 250 -1.46 -7.19 9.42
C VAL A 250 -0.64 -8.43 9.73
N LEU A 251 0.41 -8.67 8.97
CA LEU A 251 1.45 -9.63 9.32
C LEU A 251 2.64 -8.88 9.88
N VAL A 252 3.22 -9.40 10.95
CA VAL A 252 4.49 -8.91 11.51
C VAL A 252 5.49 -10.04 11.55
N GLY A 253 6.77 -9.73 11.27
CA GLY A 253 7.87 -10.68 11.34
C GLY A 253 9.16 -9.97 11.75
N THR A 254 10.07 -10.66 12.44
CA THR A 254 11.33 -10.09 12.94
C THR A 254 12.51 -10.69 12.17
N ARG A 255 13.52 -9.87 11.81
CA ARG A 255 14.79 -10.33 11.27
C ARG A 255 15.66 -11.02 12.33
#